data_a12cc9ab91d2c5e7a8d23ef98cf46c3c
#
_entry.id   a12cc9ab91d2c5e7a8d23ef98cf46c3c
#
_cell.length_a   1.000
_cell.length_b   1.000
_cell.length_c   1.000
_cell.angle_alpha   90.00
_cell.angle_beta   90.00
_cell.angle_gamma   90.00
#
_symmetry.space_group_name_H-M   'P 1'
#
loop_
_entity.id
_entity.type
_entity.pdbx_description
1 polymer ?
#
loop_
_entity_poly.entity_id
_entity_poly.type
_entity_poly.pdbx_seq_one_letter_code
_entity_poly.pdbx_strand_id
1 'polypeptide(L)'
;MVQTLTGKPYLGATPDPAAATRDALALAKDGLLPVVEIFYSLQGEGLRAGQATIFVRFAGCNLACDFCDTDFRVKETFAAESLVEEIARVGGSCRWVCFTGGEPTLHDLLPLCRMLHARGYQLQIETNGTRPRPDWQIDHVTVSPKQPQGGRLHSWYEQNAAEFKYVVDDEKDLARALDGVQSHGRKTLIQPNALNPAAVALCVDAVKQYPTLFSLSLQTHKFLQIR
;
A
#
# COMPACT_ATOMS: atom_id res chain seq x y z
N MET A 1 -21.05 -6.12 25.98
CA MET A 1 -21.41 -4.84 25.33
C MET A 1 -20.28 -4.49 24.37
N VAL A 2 -20.47 -4.69 23.08
CA VAL A 2 -19.50 -4.31 22.05
C VAL A 2 -19.76 -2.84 21.74
N GLN A 3 -18.81 -1.96 22.06
CA GLN A 3 -18.88 -0.57 21.65
C GLN A 3 -18.73 -0.48 20.13
N THR A 4 -19.77 0.00 19.47
CA THR A 4 -19.76 0.37 18.06
C THR A 4 -18.84 1.58 17.85
N LEU A 5 -17.63 1.32 17.40
CA LEU A 5 -16.77 2.39 16.84
C LEU A 5 -17.32 2.73 15.44
N THR A 6 -18.23 3.66 15.38
CA THR A 6 -18.66 4.28 14.12
C THR A 6 -17.48 5.08 13.57
N GLY A 7 -16.72 4.47 12.69
CA GLY A 7 -15.77 5.17 11.85
C GLY A 7 -16.54 6.14 10.94
N LYS A 8 -16.61 7.42 11.33
CA LYS A 8 -17.12 8.46 10.44
C LYS A 8 -16.22 8.50 9.20
N PRO A 9 -16.76 8.51 7.97
CA PRO A 9 -15.96 8.85 6.81
C PRO A 9 -15.33 10.23 7.07
N TYR A 10 -14.04 10.34 6.79
CA TYR A 10 -13.30 11.59 6.97
C TYR A 10 -13.83 12.63 5.97
N LEU A 11 -14.73 13.51 6.44
CA LEU A 11 -15.29 14.65 5.68
C LEU A 11 -14.47 15.93 5.91
N GLY A 12 -13.17 15.83 6.11
CA GLY A 12 -12.26 16.97 6.05
C GLY A 12 -11.87 17.25 4.60
N ALA A 13 -11.73 18.55 4.24
CA ALA A 13 -11.17 18.91 2.95
C ALA A 13 -9.91 18.11 2.69
N THR A 14 -9.85 17.39 1.55
CA THR A 14 -8.66 16.63 1.15
C THR A 14 -7.49 17.59 1.16
N PRO A 15 -6.45 17.34 1.99
CA PRO A 15 -5.31 18.23 2.04
C PRO A 15 -4.68 18.26 0.65
N ASP A 16 -4.10 19.42 0.29
CA ASP A 16 -3.31 19.52 -0.95
C ASP A 16 -2.22 18.44 -0.94
N PRO A 17 -2.30 17.40 -1.80
CA PRO A 17 -1.34 16.30 -1.80
C PRO A 17 0.09 16.78 -2.04
N ALA A 18 0.25 17.84 -2.82
CA ALA A 18 1.55 18.40 -3.12
C ALA A 18 2.17 19.10 -1.90
N ALA A 19 1.36 19.78 -1.07
CA ALA A 19 1.82 20.38 0.17
C ALA A 19 2.27 19.30 1.16
N ALA A 20 1.45 18.29 1.42
CA ALA A 20 1.79 17.19 2.32
C ALA A 20 3.07 16.46 1.88
N THR A 21 3.28 16.31 0.57
CA THR A 21 4.50 15.70 0.02
C THR A 21 5.73 16.59 0.20
N ARG A 22 5.61 17.89 -0.04
CA ARG A 22 6.72 18.84 0.21
C ARG A 22 7.16 18.82 1.67
N ASP A 23 6.21 18.82 2.61
CA ASP A 23 6.50 18.77 4.05
C ASP A 23 7.20 17.47 4.43
N ALA A 24 6.71 16.33 3.95
CA ALA A 24 7.32 15.03 4.19
C ALA A 24 8.75 14.95 3.64
N LEU A 25 8.99 15.43 2.41
CA LEU A 25 10.31 15.43 1.79
C LEU A 25 11.28 16.43 2.44
N ALA A 26 10.79 17.52 3.02
CA ALA A 26 11.64 18.44 3.78
C ALA A 26 12.21 17.75 5.02
N LEU A 27 11.37 17.07 5.79
CA LEU A 27 11.77 16.30 6.98
C LEU A 27 12.71 15.13 6.64
N ALA A 28 12.49 14.47 5.51
CA ALA A 28 13.34 13.37 5.05
C ALA A 28 14.79 13.82 4.72
N LYS A 29 15.01 15.08 4.36
CA LYS A 29 16.37 15.64 4.14
C LYS A 29 17.22 15.68 5.41
N ASP A 30 16.57 15.76 6.57
CA ASP A 30 17.24 15.74 7.88
C ASP A 30 17.44 14.29 8.40
N GLY A 31 17.24 13.28 7.55
CA GLY A 31 17.37 11.86 7.91
C GLY A 31 16.21 11.33 8.75
N LEU A 32 15.11 12.09 8.87
CA LEU A 32 13.93 11.68 9.61
C LEU A 32 12.94 10.94 8.67
N LEU A 33 12.24 9.97 9.22
CA LEU A 33 11.19 9.22 8.54
C LEU A 33 9.82 9.81 8.92
N PRO A 34 9.14 10.50 7.97
CA PRO A 34 7.83 11.10 8.23
C PRO A 34 6.74 10.03 8.17
N VAL A 35 6.02 9.84 9.25
CA VAL A 35 5.02 8.79 9.46
C VAL A 35 3.65 9.41 9.70
N VAL A 36 2.62 8.77 9.16
CA VAL A 36 1.22 9.08 9.44
C VAL A 36 0.72 8.28 10.62
N GLU A 37 0.99 6.98 10.64
CA GLU A 37 0.55 6.08 11.70
C GLU A 37 1.36 4.77 11.70
N ILE A 38 1.39 4.12 12.87
CA ILE A 38 1.90 2.77 13.05
C ILE A 38 0.83 1.98 13.79
N PHE A 39 0.44 0.82 13.25
CA PHE A 39 -0.59 -0.02 13.89
C PHE A 39 -0.39 -1.50 13.59
N TYR A 40 -0.89 -2.34 14.48
CA TYR A 40 -0.90 -3.79 14.34
C TYR A 40 -2.30 -4.27 13.99
N SER A 41 -2.43 -5.02 12.90
CA SER A 41 -3.70 -5.54 12.40
C SER A 41 -3.49 -6.79 11.54
N LEU A 42 -4.49 -7.16 10.74
CA LEU A 42 -4.37 -8.15 9.68
C LEU A 42 -4.16 -7.45 8.34
N GLN A 43 -3.31 -8.03 7.49
CA GLN A 43 -3.26 -7.62 6.09
C GLN A 43 -4.64 -7.89 5.47
N GLY A 44 -5.26 -6.83 4.98
CA GLY A 44 -6.63 -6.89 4.45
C GLY A 44 -6.70 -7.16 2.96
N GLU A 45 -5.57 -7.19 2.25
CA GLU A 45 -5.51 -7.17 0.79
C GLU A 45 -4.42 -8.10 0.25
N GLY A 46 -4.54 -8.46 -1.03
CA GLY A 46 -3.48 -9.20 -1.73
C GLY A 46 -3.31 -10.65 -1.30
N LEU A 47 -2.17 -11.22 -1.68
CA LEU A 47 -1.85 -12.62 -1.40
C LEU A 47 -1.58 -12.90 0.10
N ARG A 48 -1.33 -11.86 0.88
CA ARG A 48 -1.11 -11.98 2.32
C ARG A 48 -2.35 -11.66 3.16
N ALA A 49 -3.52 -11.53 2.55
CA ALA A 49 -4.77 -11.26 3.26
C ALA A 49 -4.99 -12.27 4.41
N GLY A 50 -5.43 -11.75 5.58
CA GLY A 50 -5.65 -12.52 6.80
C GLY A 50 -4.41 -12.73 7.68
N GLN A 51 -3.22 -12.34 7.24
CA GLN A 51 -1.99 -12.50 8.03
C GLN A 51 -1.74 -11.32 8.96
N ALA A 52 -1.34 -11.61 10.20
CA ALA A 52 -0.96 -10.60 11.17
C ALA A 52 0.21 -9.74 10.65
N THR A 53 0.06 -8.43 10.69
CA THR A 53 1.00 -7.49 10.08
C THR A 53 1.06 -6.17 10.85
N ILE A 54 2.26 -5.65 11.05
CA ILE A 54 2.49 -4.30 11.58
C ILE A 54 2.57 -3.36 10.38
N PHE A 55 1.72 -2.37 10.32
CA PHE A 55 1.70 -1.38 9.26
C PHE A 55 2.44 -0.12 9.69
N VAL A 56 3.33 0.36 8.83
CA VAL A 56 3.97 1.67 8.93
C VAL A 56 3.52 2.48 7.72
N ARG A 57 2.66 3.47 7.96
CA ARG A 57 2.16 4.36 6.91
C ARG A 57 3.06 5.59 6.83
N PHE A 58 3.84 5.70 5.77
CA PHE A 58 4.68 6.88 5.50
C PHE A 58 3.87 8.02 4.90
N ALA A 59 4.29 9.24 5.20
CA ALA A 59 3.67 10.46 4.68
C ALA A 59 4.20 10.83 3.29
N GLY A 60 3.40 11.59 2.53
CA GLY A 60 3.73 12.05 1.18
C GLY A 60 3.51 11.01 0.09
N CYS A 61 3.10 11.47 -1.09
CA CYS A 61 2.91 10.65 -2.29
C CYS A 61 3.29 11.46 -3.54
N ASN A 62 3.92 10.82 -4.50
CA ASN A 62 4.26 11.43 -5.78
C ASN A 62 3.11 11.41 -6.80
N LEU A 63 1.94 10.88 -6.42
CA LEU A 63 0.73 10.85 -7.22
C LEU A 63 -0.44 11.50 -6.47
N ALA A 64 -1.45 11.95 -7.22
CA ALA A 64 -2.69 12.53 -6.70
C ALA A 64 -3.87 11.78 -7.33
N CYS A 65 -4.19 10.59 -6.81
CA CYS A 65 -5.26 9.75 -7.33
C CYS A 65 -6.62 10.22 -6.81
N ASP A 66 -7.62 10.36 -7.69
CA ASP A 66 -8.96 10.86 -7.35
C ASP A 66 -9.71 9.94 -6.37
N PHE A 67 -9.40 8.63 -6.40
CA PHE A 67 -9.99 7.62 -5.51
C PHE A 67 -9.19 7.37 -4.23
N CYS A 68 -8.18 8.21 -3.92
CA CYS A 68 -7.33 8.01 -2.75
C CYS A 68 -8.10 8.30 -1.46
N ASP A 69 -8.21 7.29 -0.59
CA ASP A 69 -8.86 7.38 0.72
C ASP A 69 -7.86 7.61 1.87
N THR A 70 -6.58 7.82 1.56
CA THR A 70 -5.51 7.95 2.54
C THR A 70 -5.17 9.40 2.84
N ASP A 71 -5.23 9.79 4.11
CA ASP A 71 -4.56 10.99 4.60
C ASP A 71 -3.07 10.70 4.78
N PHE A 72 -2.21 11.32 3.97
CA PHE A 72 -0.76 11.12 4.03
C PHE A 72 0.02 12.37 4.51
N ARG A 73 -0.62 13.21 5.32
CA ARG A 73 0.04 14.28 6.07
C ARG A 73 0.92 13.70 7.18
N VAL A 74 2.06 14.34 7.42
CA VAL A 74 2.94 13.96 8.53
C VAL A 74 2.21 14.13 9.87
N LYS A 75 2.23 13.10 10.70
CA LYS A 75 1.74 13.13 12.10
C LYS A 75 2.90 13.04 13.08
N GLU A 76 3.88 12.20 12.76
CA GLU A 76 5.08 11.97 13.56
C GLU A 76 6.32 11.85 12.69
N THR A 77 7.47 12.01 13.30
CA THR A 77 8.78 11.80 12.64
C THR A 77 9.67 10.94 13.50
N PHE A 78 10.40 10.03 12.90
CA PHE A 78 11.27 9.09 13.58
C PHE A 78 12.66 9.07 12.97
N ALA A 79 13.70 8.94 13.80
CA ALA A 79 14.95 8.32 13.36
C ALA A 79 14.70 6.82 13.10
N ALA A 80 15.50 6.19 12.24
CA ALA A 80 15.29 4.78 11.90
C ALA A 80 15.35 3.87 13.14
N GLU A 81 16.25 4.12 14.07
CA GLU A 81 16.39 3.37 15.32
C GLU A 81 15.13 3.47 16.19
N SER A 82 14.61 4.69 16.37
CA SER A 82 13.40 4.92 17.16
C SER A 82 12.18 4.27 16.53
N LEU A 83 12.11 4.25 15.19
CA LEU A 83 11.02 3.59 14.47
C LEU A 83 11.05 2.07 14.65
N VAL A 84 12.23 1.45 14.67
CA VAL A 84 12.39 0.02 14.96
C VAL A 84 11.87 -0.33 16.36
N GLU A 85 12.17 0.49 17.38
CA GLU A 85 11.67 0.25 18.74
C GLU A 85 10.13 0.41 18.80
N GLU A 86 9.59 1.40 18.12
CA GLU A 86 8.14 1.60 18.06
C GLU A 86 7.43 0.45 17.34
N ILE A 87 7.97 -0.05 16.22
CA ILE A 87 7.48 -1.24 15.53
C ILE A 87 7.45 -2.45 16.46
N ALA A 88 8.52 -2.66 17.23
CA ALA A 88 8.61 -3.77 18.19
C ALA A 88 7.58 -3.63 19.31
N ARG A 89 7.39 -2.43 19.82
CA ARG A 89 6.42 -2.12 20.87
C ARG A 89 4.98 -2.39 20.42
N VAL A 90 4.63 -1.95 19.20
CA VAL A 90 3.27 -2.07 18.65
C VAL A 90 2.96 -3.51 18.25
N GLY A 91 3.92 -4.20 17.63
CA GLY A 91 3.70 -5.52 17.01
C GLY A 91 3.91 -6.73 17.92
N GLY A 92 4.55 -6.57 19.08
CA GLY A 92 4.82 -7.67 20.02
C GLY A 92 5.56 -8.83 19.33
N SER A 93 4.91 -9.99 19.25
CA SER A 93 5.49 -11.19 18.62
C SER A 93 5.36 -11.24 17.09
N CYS A 94 4.63 -10.32 16.47
CA CYS A 94 4.50 -10.25 15.01
C CYS A 94 5.86 -9.99 14.35
N ARG A 95 6.12 -10.64 13.22
CA ARG A 95 7.39 -10.51 12.49
C ARG A 95 7.21 -10.00 11.06
N TRP A 96 6.01 -9.62 10.66
CA TRP A 96 5.75 -8.98 9.39
C TRP A 96 5.51 -7.48 9.56
N VAL A 97 6.29 -6.69 8.83
CA VAL A 97 6.13 -5.24 8.73
C VAL A 97 5.75 -4.87 7.31
N CYS A 98 4.66 -4.14 7.13
CA CYS A 98 4.23 -3.63 5.83
C CYS A 98 4.46 -2.12 5.76
N PHE A 99 5.32 -1.70 4.85
CA PHE A 99 5.51 -0.31 4.49
C PHE A 99 4.42 0.10 3.50
N THR A 100 3.64 1.07 3.85
CA THR A 100 2.51 1.59 3.07
C THR A 100 2.42 3.11 3.23
N GLY A 101 1.33 3.72 2.85
CA GLY A 101 1.05 5.12 3.12
C GLY A 101 0.65 5.89 1.88
N GLY A 102 1.29 7.04 1.65
CA GLY A 102 1.31 7.68 0.35
C GLY A 102 2.13 6.82 -0.61
N GLU A 103 3.42 7.14 -0.75
CA GLU A 103 4.36 6.28 -1.50
C GLU A 103 5.63 6.08 -0.67
N PRO A 104 5.85 4.87 -0.10
CA PRO A 104 7.01 4.60 0.74
C PRO A 104 8.35 4.81 0.05
N THR A 105 8.42 4.58 -1.28
CA THR A 105 9.66 4.69 -2.06
C THR A 105 10.15 6.13 -2.24
N LEU A 106 9.42 7.13 -1.75
CA LEU A 106 9.88 8.51 -1.68
C LEU A 106 10.98 8.73 -0.64
N HIS A 107 11.01 7.89 0.39
CA HIS A 107 11.94 8.01 1.52
C HIS A 107 13.12 7.06 1.33
N ASP A 108 14.21 7.28 2.05
CA ASP A 108 15.30 6.32 2.15
C ASP A 108 15.05 5.39 3.34
N LEU A 109 14.48 4.21 3.07
CA LEU A 109 14.19 3.20 4.09
C LEU A 109 15.29 2.13 4.21
N LEU A 110 16.41 2.24 3.47
CA LEU A 110 17.46 1.22 3.52
C LEU A 110 18.01 0.97 4.92
N PRO A 111 18.31 2.01 5.74
CA PRO A 111 18.76 1.80 7.12
C PRO A 111 17.71 1.05 7.95
N LEU A 112 16.45 1.44 7.84
CA LEU A 112 15.33 0.79 8.54
C LEU A 112 15.16 -0.67 8.12
N CYS A 113 15.22 -0.97 6.82
CA CYS A 113 15.11 -2.34 6.30
C CYS A 113 16.22 -3.24 6.89
N ARG A 114 17.46 -2.77 6.90
CA ARG A 114 18.60 -3.52 7.45
C ARG A 114 18.43 -3.82 8.94
N MET A 115 17.99 -2.83 9.72
CA MET A 115 17.77 -3.00 11.16
C MET A 115 16.63 -3.97 11.46
N LEU A 116 15.53 -3.91 10.70
CA LEU A 116 14.40 -4.82 10.86
C LEU A 116 14.79 -6.26 10.49
N HIS A 117 15.48 -6.48 9.36
CA HIS A 117 15.99 -7.80 8.99
C HIS A 117 16.94 -8.37 10.03
N ALA A 118 17.85 -7.55 10.58
CA ALA A 118 18.75 -7.97 11.65
C ALA A 118 18.03 -8.42 12.93
N ARG A 119 16.78 -7.98 13.13
CA ARG A 119 15.89 -8.40 14.22
C ARG A 119 14.91 -9.52 13.83
N GLY A 120 15.05 -10.12 12.64
CA GLY A 120 14.25 -11.23 12.16
C GLY A 120 12.85 -10.83 11.67
N TYR A 121 12.62 -9.59 11.30
CA TYR A 121 11.40 -9.17 10.63
C TYR A 121 11.44 -9.51 9.14
N GLN A 122 10.27 -9.84 8.59
CA GLN A 122 10.01 -9.92 7.16
C GLN A 122 9.32 -8.63 6.71
N LEU A 123 9.66 -8.15 5.52
CA LEU A 123 9.23 -6.85 5.02
C LEU A 123 8.31 -7.00 3.82
N GLN A 124 7.17 -6.33 3.88
CA GLN A 124 6.29 -6.11 2.75
C GLN A 124 6.30 -4.63 2.38
N ILE A 125 6.12 -4.32 1.10
CA ILE A 125 5.86 -2.97 0.62
C ILE A 125 4.59 -2.95 -0.24
N GLU A 126 3.77 -1.94 -0.03
CA GLU A 126 2.67 -1.52 -0.91
C GLU A 126 3.13 -0.27 -1.65
N THR A 127 3.34 -0.37 -2.96
CA THR A 127 3.88 0.74 -3.78
C THR A 127 3.07 0.96 -5.05
N ASN A 128 3.06 2.18 -5.55
CA ASN A 128 2.50 2.50 -6.86
C ASN A 128 3.40 2.04 -8.04
N GLY A 129 4.60 1.56 -7.76
CA GLY A 129 5.50 0.99 -8.74
C GLY A 129 6.27 1.98 -9.61
N THR A 130 6.29 3.27 -9.26
CA THR A 130 6.97 4.29 -10.07
C THR A 130 8.47 4.41 -9.79
N ARG A 131 8.92 3.98 -8.60
CA ARG A 131 10.31 4.15 -8.12
C ARG A 131 10.83 2.85 -7.52
N PRO A 132 11.73 2.10 -8.18
CA PRO A 132 12.29 0.87 -7.64
C PRO A 132 13.30 1.14 -6.51
N ARG A 133 13.35 0.22 -5.56
CA ARG A 133 14.32 0.20 -4.46
C ARG A 133 14.91 -1.21 -4.30
N PRO A 134 15.73 -1.66 -5.24
CA PRO A 134 16.25 -3.04 -5.25
C PRO A 134 17.16 -3.35 -4.07
N ASP A 135 17.79 -2.35 -3.49
CA ASP A 135 18.72 -2.43 -2.37
C ASP A 135 18.04 -2.67 -1.01
N TRP A 136 16.71 -2.50 -0.93
CA TRP A 136 15.98 -2.70 0.32
C TRP A 136 15.74 -4.15 0.71
N GLN A 137 15.88 -5.09 -0.23
CA GLN A 137 15.67 -6.53 -0.02
C GLN A 137 14.29 -6.85 0.59
N ILE A 138 13.24 -6.28 0.00
CA ILE A 138 11.85 -6.50 0.45
C ILE A 138 11.42 -7.94 0.16
N ASP A 139 10.90 -8.64 1.18
CA ASP A 139 10.49 -10.05 1.08
C ASP A 139 9.19 -10.22 0.28
N HIS A 140 8.30 -9.22 0.31
CA HIS A 140 7.04 -9.24 -0.43
C HIS A 140 6.71 -7.88 -1.04
N VAL A 141 6.79 -7.77 -2.35
CA VAL A 141 6.53 -6.53 -3.08
C VAL A 141 5.14 -6.59 -3.72
N THR A 142 4.21 -5.81 -3.19
CA THR A 142 2.87 -5.59 -3.76
C THR A 142 2.90 -4.31 -4.58
N VAL A 143 2.66 -4.41 -5.87
CA VAL A 143 2.59 -3.26 -6.78
C VAL A 143 1.16 -2.96 -7.15
N SER A 144 0.73 -1.72 -6.90
CA SER A 144 -0.60 -1.24 -7.27
C SER A 144 -0.48 -0.08 -8.27
N PRO A 145 -0.37 -0.37 -9.58
CA PRO A 145 -0.20 0.68 -10.60
C PRO A 145 -1.36 1.67 -10.60
N LYS A 146 -1.08 2.96 -10.77
CA LYS A 146 -2.03 4.07 -10.66
C LYS A 146 -2.13 4.86 -11.97
N GLN A 147 -2.29 4.18 -13.09
CA GLN A 147 -2.58 4.87 -14.34
C GLN A 147 -4.08 5.21 -14.41
N PRO A 148 -4.48 6.35 -14.95
CA PRO A 148 -3.71 7.35 -15.72
C PRO A 148 -3.14 8.51 -14.90
N GLN A 149 -3.15 8.47 -13.58
CA GLN A 149 -2.71 9.58 -12.70
C GLN A 149 -1.20 9.91 -12.81
N GLY A 150 -0.55 9.57 -13.96
CA GLY A 150 0.83 9.91 -14.28
C GLY A 150 1.88 8.95 -13.75
N GLY A 151 1.45 7.88 -13.08
CA GLY A 151 2.34 6.87 -12.53
C GLY A 151 2.73 5.80 -13.55
N ARG A 152 3.84 5.99 -14.28
CA ARG A 152 4.36 4.91 -15.14
C ARG A 152 5.01 3.83 -14.29
N LEU A 153 4.56 2.58 -14.46
CA LEU A 153 5.20 1.42 -13.86
C LEU A 153 6.66 1.31 -14.32
N HIS A 154 7.57 1.18 -13.37
CA HIS A 154 8.98 0.96 -13.68
C HIS A 154 9.23 -0.52 -14.00
N SER A 155 9.95 -0.83 -15.07
CA SER A 155 10.17 -2.17 -15.61
C SER A 155 10.82 -3.15 -14.60
N TRP A 156 11.56 -2.65 -13.61
CA TRP A 156 12.11 -3.50 -12.55
C TRP A 156 11.03 -4.31 -11.83
N TYR A 157 9.84 -3.71 -11.61
CA TYR A 157 8.74 -4.39 -10.91
C TYR A 157 8.13 -5.53 -11.72
N GLU A 158 8.21 -5.50 -13.05
CA GLU A 158 7.68 -6.59 -13.90
C GLU A 158 8.31 -7.94 -13.54
N GLN A 159 9.57 -7.93 -13.13
CA GLN A 159 10.32 -9.13 -12.74
C GLN A 159 10.34 -9.38 -11.22
N ASN A 160 10.25 -8.34 -10.40
CA ASN A 160 10.53 -8.38 -8.97
C ASN A 160 9.31 -8.21 -8.07
N ALA A 161 8.14 -7.85 -8.60
CA ALA A 161 6.92 -7.82 -7.79
C ALA A 161 6.51 -9.25 -7.37
N ALA A 162 6.09 -9.43 -6.13
CA ALA A 162 5.43 -10.66 -5.69
C ALA A 162 4.01 -10.74 -6.26
N GLU A 163 3.34 -9.60 -6.34
CA GLU A 163 1.98 -9.46 -6.88
C GLU A 163 1.75 -8.09 -7.51
N PHE A 164 0.85 -8.07 -8.50
CA PHE A 164 0.23 -6.86 -9.02
C PHE A 164 -1.23 -6.81 -8.57
N LYS A 165 -1.68 -5.64 -8.11
CA LYS A 165 -3.03 -5.41 -7.61
C LYS A 165 -3.60 -4.12 -8.22
N TYR A 166 -4.57 -4.27 -9.12
CA TYR A 166 -5.26 -3.14 -9.76
C TYR A 166 -6.57 -2.83 -9.05
N VAL A 167 -6.74 -1.58 -8.64
CA VAL A 167 -8.05 -1.09 -8.19
C VAL A 167 -8.90 -0.87 -9.42
N VAL A 168 -10.12 -1.44 -9.41
CA VAL A 168 -11.07 -1.39 -10.52
C VAL A 168 -12.33 -0.71 -10.03
N ASP A 169 -12.72 0.35 -10.70
CA ASP A 169 -13.96 1.09 -10.48
C ASP A 169 -14.92 0.94 -11.67
N ASP A 170 -14.37 0.89 -12.88
CA ASP A 170 -15.10 0.79 -14.12
C ASP A 170 -14.39 -0.11 -15.17
N GLU A 171 -14.99 -0.22 -16.36
CA GLU A 171 -14.46 -0.99 -17.50
C GLU A 171 -13.09 -0.46 -17.98
N LYS A 172 -12.79 0.83 -17.80
CA LYS A 172 -11.51 1.39 -18.21
C LYS A 172 -10.39 0.93 -17.27
N ASP A 173 -10.68 0.79 -15.98
CA ASP A 173 -9.76 0.23 -15.01
C ASP A 173 -9.51 -1.25 -15.30
N LEU A 174 -10.55 -2.00 -15.65
CA LEU A 174 -10.41 -3.40 -16.04
C LEU A 174 -9.56 -3.55 -17.32
N ALA A 175 -9.77 -2.69 -18.32
CA ALA A 175 -8.94 -2.68 -19.53
C ALA A 175 -7.47 -2.41 -19.19
N ARG A 176 -7.18 -1.46 -18.28
CA ARG A 176 -5.81 -1.21 -17.80
C ARG A 176 -5.19 -2.41 -17.08
N ALA A 177 -5.99 -3.14 -16.31
CA ALA A 177 -5.50 -4.37 -15.67
C ALA A 177 -5.16 -5.46 -16.71
N LEU A 178 -5.95 -5.58 -17.79
CA LEU A 178 -5.68 -6.48 -18.93
C LEU A 178 -4.39 -6.08 -19.66
N ASP A 179 -4.21 -4.80 -19.96
CA ASP A 179 -2.98 -4.28 -20.57
C ASP A 179 -1.76 -4.55 -19.68
N GLY A 180 -1.92 -4.38 -18.38
CA GLY A 180 -0.88 -4.70 -17.39
C GLY A 180 -0.48 -6.17 -17.42
N VAL A 181 -1.44 -7.09 -17.42
CA VAL A 181 -1.17 -8.54 -17.55
C VAL A 181 -0.42 -8.85 -18.82
N GLN A 182 -0.77 -8.23 -19.96
CA GLN A 182 -0.06 -8.40 -21.22
C GLN A 182 1.40 -7.89 -21.13
N SER A 183 1.62 -6.79 -20.42
CA SER A 183 2.95 -6.19 -20.28
C SER A 183 3.88 -7.04 -19.41
N HIS A 184 3.46 -7.46 -18.22
CA HIS A 184 4.32 -8.17 -17.26
C HIS A 184 4.15 -9.70 -17.27
N GLY A 185 3.16 -10.22 -18.00
CA GLY A 185 2.98 -11.67 -18.20
C GLY A 185 2.56 -12.45 -16.93
N ARG A 186 2.05 -11.77 -15.90
CA ARG A 186 1.78 -12.40 -14.59
C ARG A 186 0.31 -12.32 -14.24
N LYS A 187 -0.17 -13.38 -13.56
CA LYS A 187 -1.51 -13.37 -12.97
C LYS A 187 -1.63 -12.22 -11.97
N THR A 188 -2.73 -11.47 -12.08
CA THR A 188 -2.91 -10.19 -11.42
C THR A 188 -4.13 -10.23 -10.51
N LEU A 189 -4.06 -9.50 -9.41
CA LEU A 189 -5.19 -9.27 -8.54
C LEU A 189 -5.98 -8.05 -9.03
N ILE A 190 -7.29 -8.21 -9.19
CA ILE A 190 -8.20 -7.09 -9.39
C ILE A 190 -9.02 -6.89 -8.12
N GLN A 191 -9.08 -5.63 -7.67
CA GLN A 191 -9.69 -5.25 -6.42
C GLN A 191 -10.76 -4.21 -6.67
N PRO A 192 -12.05 -4.53 -6.44
CA PRO A 192 -13.12 -3.56 -6.63
C PRO A 192 -12.90 -2.34 -5.71
N ASN A 193 -13.16 -1.13 -6.23
CA ASN A 193 -13.24 0.05 -5.38
C ASN A 193 -14.36 -0.16 -4.36
N ALA A 194 -14.00 -0.14 -3.07
CA ALA A 194 -14.93 -0.44 -1.98
C ALA A 194 -16.10 0.55 -1.86
N LEU A 195 -15.98 1.73 -2.49
CA LEU A 195 -17.04 2.75 -2.51
C LEU A 195 -18.04 2.54 -3.65
N ASN A 196 -17.78 1.60 -4.57
CA ASN A 196 -18.62 1.33 -5.73
C ASN A 196 -19.11 -0.13 -5.75
N PRO A 197 -20.36 -0.41 -5.35
CA PRO A 197 -20.91 -1.77 -5.41
C PRO A 197 -20.92 -2.40 -6.81
N ALA A 198 -21.04 -1.59 -7.88
CA ALA A 198 -21.02 -2.09 -9.26
C ALA A 198 -19.65 -2.65 -9.65
N ALA A 199 -18.57 -2.12 -9.08
CA ALA A 199 -17.23 -2.62 -9.31
C ALA A 199 -17.03 -4.06 -8.80
N VAL A 200 -17.78 -4.48 -7.79
CA VAL A 200 -17.71 -5.86 -7.27
C VAL A 200 -18.23 -6.84 -8.33
N ALA A 201 -19.38 -6.57 -8.93
CA ALA A 201 -19.94 -7.43 -9.98
C ALA A 201 -18.98 -7.49 -11.18
N LEU A 202 -18.47 -6.33 -11.62
CA LEU A 202 -17.49 -6.23 -12.72
C LEU A 202 -16.24 -7.09 -12.45
N CYS A 203 -15.64 -6.98 -11.27
CA CYS A 203 -14.47 -7.77 -10.92
C CYS A 203 -14.77 -9.27 -10.85
N VAL A 204 -15.93 -9.67 -10.28
CA VAL A 204 -16.33 -11.09 -10.20
C VAL A 204 -16.51 -11.68 -11.59
N ASP A 205 -17.18 -10.97 -12.50
CA ASP A 205 -17.39 -11.43 -13.85
C ASP A 205 -16.10 -11.48 -14.66
N ALA A 206 -15.19 -10.50 -14.48
CA ALA A 206 -13.87 -10.50 -15.10
C ALA A 206 -13.01 -11.70 -14.64
N VAL A 207 -13.03 -12.06 -13.34
CA VAL A 207 -12.32 -13.25 -12.84
C VAL A 207 -12.87 -14.53 -13.45
N LYS A 208 -14.21 -14.64 -13.60
CA LYS A 208 -14.86 -15.81 -14.25
C LYS A 208 -14.53 -15.88 -15.73
N GLN A 209 -14.48 -14.74 -16.41
CA GLN A 209 -14.17 -14.66 -17.84
C GLN A 209 -12.68 -14.94 -18.14
N TYR A 210 -11.77 -14.50 -17.24
CA TYR A 210 -10.32 -14.60 -17.41
C TYR A 210 -9.63 -15.30 -16.21
N PRO A 211 -9.96 -16.58 -15.92
CA PRO A 211 -9.53 -17.24 -14.67
C PRO A 211 -8.01 -17.47 -14.58
N THR A 212 -7.33 -17.47 -15.71
CA THR A 212 -5.85 -17.61 -15.77
C THR A 212 -5.13 -16.28 -15.60
N LEU A 213 -5.80 -15.16 -15.87
CA LEU A 213 -5.21 -13.82 -15.81
C LEU A 213 -5.49 -13.14 -14.48
N PHE A 214 -6.69 -13.34 -13.90
CA PHE A 214 -7.14 -12.62 -12.73
C PHE A 214 -7.43 -13.49 -11.53
N SER A 215 -7.25 -12.93 -10.37
CA SER A 215 -7.85 -13.35 -9.09
C SER A 215 -8.47 -12.15 -8.41
N LEU A 216 -9.50 -12.38 -7.61
CA LEU A 216 -10.16 -11.32 -6.85
C LEU A 216 -9.35 -11.00 -5.58
N SER A 217 -9.09 -9.72 -5.33
CA SER A 217 -8.67 -9.20 -4.03
C SER A 217 -9.80 -8.39 -3.44
N LEU A 218 -10.01 -8.48 -2.14
CA LEU A 218 -10.98 -7.66 -1.41
C LEU A 218 -10.24 -6.84 -0.35
N GLN A 219 -10.85 -5.73 0.08
CA GLN A 219 -10.40 -4.97 1.25
C GLN A 219 -11.07 -5.57 2.49
N THR A 220 -10.62 -6.77 2.91
CA THR A 220 -11.26 -7.55 3.98
C THR A 220 -11.30 -6.81 5.31
N HIS A 221 -10.31 -5.94 5.59
CA HIS A 221 -10.31 -5.08 6.76
C HIS A 221 -11.55 -4.17 6.86
N LYS A 222 -12.10 -3.72 5.72
CA LYS A 222 -13.34 -2.92 5.70
C LYS A 222 -14.57 -3.76 6.09
N PHE A 223 -14.63 -5.03 5.66
CA PHE A 223 -15.71 -5.95 6.06
C PHE A 223 -15.61 -6.36 7.53
N LEU A 224 -14.39 -6.56 8.02
CA LEU A 224 -14.14 -6.92 9.43
C LEU A 224 -14.21 -5.71 10.36
N GLN A 225 -14.30 -4.50 9.84
CA GLN A 225 -14.29 -3.24 10.59
C GLN A 225 -13.06 -3.10 11.51
N ILE A 226 -11.90 -3.56 11.02
CA ILE A 226 -10.58 -3.41 11.66
C ILE A 226 -9.75 -2.37 10.90
N ARG A 227 -8.65 -1.95 11.54
CA ARG A 227 -7.68 -1.05 10.88
C ARG A 227 -6.90 -1.82 9.84
#